data_01bd220af3e876a8a5e36ca36a1d3ec7
#
_entry.id   01bd220af3e876a8a5e36ca36a1d3ec7
#
_cell.length_a   1.000
_cell.length_b   1.000
_cell.length_c   1.000
_cell.angle_alpha   90.00
_cell.angle_beta   90.00
_cell.angle_gamma   90.00
#
_symmetry.space_group_name_H-M   'P 1'
#
loop_
_entity.id
_entity.type
_entity.pdbx_description
1 polymer ?
#
loop_
_entity_poly.entity_id
_entity_poly.type
_entity_poly.pdbx_seq_one_letter_code
_entity_poly.pdbx_strand_id
1 'polypeptide(L)'
;NLGDSDNVFYNLLSKELNISRINKSNNYSQLDEDKYEFIIVSFLKSNKSPWVNSEFSINDLEIIETLSSKKKVILVTFTNPYNLSKINLNKISALLLAYQNNLDGKYSASLAIVGKNKITGKLPVSISKKYKYGSGITLRPDSLFPIVNPFDVGINKMKLKEIDYLANIAIDSMVAPGMQILAARYGKIFYHKAFGHHTYHKEREVKLSDIYDVASLTKILSTLPILIQEFDKGEILFDSTLGSLSPIFKNTNKENLTFLEIMSYQSGIIPWVPFYKKTLRKRDQKPLRKYYRFKESKKYNIKISDKLYGKYNLEKLQFESLIDSRLLKKGENYSDLPTIFMQHVLEEKYNKSLEDLFIERVSKPLKLQSTFYLPLKYRDESGIVPSEIDNYFRQNKLIGYVHDMTASVKGGISGHAGLFSNAFDIAKIMQMFLQKGEYSGLNFFSSQTFDKFNKTYFKEEGNRRAVGFDKPKPKGGGMTFNGISEESFGHSGFTGTFTWADPVTEIIFVFLSNRTFPSMDNRKLIEQNIRTRMQKLLYESIIY
;
A
#
# COMPACT_ATOMS: atom_id res chain seq x y z
N ASN A 1 26.15 13.84 -0.43
CA ASN A 1 27.31 13.09 0.10
C ASN A 1 28.46 14.04 0.41
N LEU A 2 29.00 13.95 1.61
CA LEU A 2 30.22 14.62 2.05
C LEU A 2 31.38 13.60 2.09
N GLY A 3 32.63 14.09 2.05
CA GLY A 3 33.81 13.20 1.99
C GLY A 3 34.03 12.63 0.60
N ASP A 4 34.36 11.33 0.52
CA ASP A 4 34.68 10.67 -0.74
C ASP A 4 33.44 10.56 -1.65
N SER A 5 33.61 10.79 -2.94
CA SER A 5 32.52 10.70 -3.91
C SER A 5 32.13 9.23 -4.15
N ASP A 6 30.93 8.86 -3.80
CA ASP A 6 30.40 7.51 -3.99
C ASP A 6 28.88 7.58 -4.20
N ASN A 7 28.40 6.91 -5.24
CA ASN A 7 26.98 6.87 -5.58
C ASN A 7 26.27 5.65 -5.00
N VAL A 8 26.99 4.67 -4.47
CA VAL A 8 26.42 3.38 -4.05
C VAL A 8 25.35 3.57 -2.98
N PHE A 9 25.64 4.37 -1.94
CA PHE A 9 24.67 4.61 -0.87
C PHE A 9 23.41 5.34 -1.37
N TYR A 10 23.58 6.35 -2.23
CA TYR A 10 22.46 7.02 -2.89
C TYR A 10 21.62 6.05 -3.73
N ASN A 11 22.28 5.21 -4.55
CA ASN A 11 21.59 4.25 -5.40
C ASN A 11 20.82 3.18 -4.59
N LEU A 12 21.33 2.79 -3.43
CA LEU A 12 20.63 1.89 -2.52
C LEU A 12 19.38 2.54 -1.92
N LEU A 13 19.48 3.79 -1.45
CA LEU A 13 18.34 4.53 -0.90
C LEU A 13 17.29 4.86 -1.96
N SER A 14 17.71 5.22 -3.19
CA SER A 14 16.80 5.59 -4.28
C SER A 14 15.94 4.44 -4.78
N LYS A 15 16.28 3.19 -4.47
CA LYS A 15 15.44 2.01 -4.74
C LYS A 15 14.23 1.96 -3.80
N GLU A 16 14.34 2.56 -2.63
CA GLU A 16 13.37 2.45 -1.55
C GLU A 16 12.60 3.76 -1.28
N LEU A 17 13.23 4.89 -1.54
CA LEU A 17 12.70 6.22 -1.24
C LEU A 17 12.68 7.08 -2.50
N ASN A 18 11.69 7.97 -2.58
CA ASN A 18 11.68 9.03 -3.57
C ASN A 18 12.62 10.16 -3.11
N ILE A 19 13.88 10.11 -3.52
CA ILE A 19 14.91 11.06 -3.11
C ILE A 19 15.51 11.79 -4.30
N SER A 20 15.79 13.07 -4.12
CA SER A 20 16.58 13.87 -5.05
C SER A 20 17.98 14.06 -4.50
N ARG A 21 19.00 14.02 -5.36
CA ARG A 21 20.38 14.24 -4.96
C ARG A 21 20.76 15.72 -5.05
N ILE A 22 21.35 16.23 -4.00
CA ILE A 22 21.95 17.55 -3.97
C ILE A 22 23.46 17.38 -4.09
N ASN A 23 24.09 18.02 -5.07
CA ASN A 23 25.52 17.98 -5.28
C ASN A 23 26.23 19.00 -4.38
N LYS A 24 27.49 18.69 -4.02
CA LYS A 24 28.33 19.54 -3.14
C LYS A 24 28.59 20.94 -3.72
N SER A 25 28.46 21.09 -5.05
CA SER A 25 28.61 22.36 -5.77
C SER A 25 27.36 23.26 -5.71
N ASN A 26 26.23 22.74 -5.25
CA ASN A 26 24.99 23.52 -5.19
C ASN A 26 25.03 24.49 -3.99
N ASN A 27 24.47 25.67 -4.18
CA ASN A 27 24.31 26.61 -3.09
C ASN A 27 23.23 26.11 -2.12
N TYR A 28 23.64 25.53 -0.99
CA TYR A 28 22.73 24.99 0.03
C TYR A 28 21.83 26.05 0.68
N SER A 29 22.15 27.35 0.51
CA SER A 29 21.30 28.44 0.97
C SER A 29 20.00 28.61 0.16
N GLN A 30 19.96 28.07 -1.07
CA GLN A 30 18.82 28.14 -1.99
C GLN A 30 17.96 26.86 -2.00
N LEU A 31 18.13 25.98 -1.00
CA LEU A 31 17.26 24.81 -0.86
C LEU A 31 15.80 25.26 -0.68
N ASP A 32 14.94 24.77 -1.57
CA ASP A 32 13.49 24.92 -1.42
C ASP A 32 13.05 24.10 -0.21
N GLU A 33 12.83 24.79 0.91
CA GLU A 33 12.54 24.17 2.19
C GLU A 33 11.18 23.45 2.20
N ASP A 34 10.24 23.87 1.35
CA ASP A 34 8.89 23.29 1.30
C ASP A 34 8.85 21.98 0.51
N LYS A 35 9.84 21.74 -0.34
CA LYS A 35 9.90 20.56 -1.20
C LYS A 35 10.28 19.27 -0.47
N TYR A 36 11.01 19.34 0.65
CA TYR A 36 11.56 18.18 1.33
C TYR A 36 11.20 18.17 2.82
N GLU A 37 10.75 17.05 3.33
CA GLU A 37 10.42 16.87 4.75
C GLU A 37 11.68 16.77 5.62
N PHE A 38 12.71 16.09 5.12
CA PHE A 38 14.01 15.94 5.80
C PHE A 38 15.16 15.80 4.79
N ILE A 39 16.37 15.95 5.26
CA ILE A 39 17.61 15.83 4.48
C ILE A 39 18.46 14.70 5.04
N ILE A 40 18.91 13.79 4.17
CA ILE A 40 19.90 12.77 4.54
C ILE A 40 21.29 13.30 4.15
N VAL A 41 22.13 13.51 5.13
CA VAL A 41 23.54 13.86 4.93
C VAL A 41 24.38 12.60 5.17
N SER A 42 25.03 12.09 4.13
CA SER A 42 25.97 10.97 4.25
C SER A 42 27.41 11.46 4.23
N PHE A 43 28.18 11.04 5.20
CA PHE A 43 29.61 11.32 5.29
C PHE A 43 30.41 10.02 5.09
N LEU A 44 31.12 9.96 3.98
CA LEU A 44 31.82 8.79 3.50
C LEU A 44 33.34 9.03 3.54
N LYS A 45 34.08 8.20 4.24
CA LYS A 45 35.54 8.25 4.26
C LYS A 45 36.16 6.88 4.03
N SER A 46 37.35 6.87 3.43
CA SER A 46 38.07 5.63 3.15
C SER A 46 38.47 4.90 4.43
N ASN A 47 38.31 3.58 4.46
CA ASN A 47 38.76 2.69 5.54
C ASN A 47 40.07 1.95 5.17
N LYS A 48 40.70 2.31 4.05
CA LYS A 48 41.85 1.54 3.51
C LYS A 48 43.11 1.64 4.37
N SER A 49 43.20 2.67 5.19
CA SER A 49 44.35 2.86 6.08
C SER A 49 43.95 3.68 7.30
N PRO A 50 44.41 3.34 8.51
CA PRO A 50 44.20 4.14 9.71
C PRO A 50 44.92 5.51 9.67
N TRP A 51 45.87 5.68 8.76
CA TRP A 51 46.65 6.90 8.57
C TRP A 51 46.01 7.91 7.61
N VAL A 52 44.93 7.53 6.91
CA VAL A 52 44.20 8.46 6.05
C VAL A 52 43.32 9.34 6.93
N ASN A 53 43.39 10.65 6.71
CA ASN A 53 42.56 11.62 7.44
C ASN A 53 41.06 11.30 7.21
N SER A 54 40.40 10.82 8.25
CA SER A 54 38.99 10.47 8.27
C SER A 54 38.10 11.55 8.86
N GLU A 55 38.67 12.75 9.15
CA GLU A 55 37.96 13.84 9.82
C GLU A 55 37.06 14.65 8.87
N PHE A 56 36.08 15.32 9.44
CA PHE A 56 35.29 16.33 8.73
C PHE A 56 36.17 17.53 8.38
N SER A 57 36.11 18.00 7.15
CA SER A 57 36.68 19.31 6.79
C SER A 57 35.83 20.45 7.39
N ILE A 58 36.41 21.65 7.48
CA ILE A 58 35.68 22.85 7.92
C ILE A 58 34.41 23.03 7.06
N ASN A 59 34.54 22.91 5.77
CA ASN A 59 33.41 23.02 4.83
C ASN A 59 32.33 21.93 5.05
N ASP A 60 32.71 20.69 5.40
CA ASP A 60 31.72 19.64 5.73
C ASP A 60 30.93 20.02 6.99
N LEU A 61 31.57 20.59 7.99
CA LEU A 61 30.94 21.05 9.24
C LEU A 61 29.99 22.22 8.99
N GLU A 62 30.40 23.21 8.18
CA GLU A 62 29.55 24.34 7.77
C GLU A 62 28.31 23.90 6.99
N ILE A 63 28.44 22.92 6.10
CA ILE A 63 27.30 22.36 5.35
C ILE A 63 26.32 21.68 6.32
N ILE A 64 26.83 20.85 7.24
CA ILE A 64 25.96 20.16 8.23
C ILE A 64 25.24 21.19 9.10
N GLU A 65 25.93 22.21 9.59
CA GLU A 65 25.37 23.29 10.40
C GLU A 65 24.29 24.07 9.66
N THR A 66 24.56 24.45 8.41
CA THR A 66 23.61 25.18 7.54
C THR A 66 22.36 24.36 7.29
N LEU A 67 22.50 23.08 6.91
CA LEU A 67 21.36 22.21 6.61
C LEU A 67 20.53 21.91 7.87
N SER A 68 21.19 21.69 9.02
CA SER A 68 20.49 21.38 10.28
C SER A 68 19.77 22.58 10.89
N SER A 69 20.14 23.81 10.52
CA SER A 69 19.41 25.01 10.90
C SER A 69 18.11 25.22 10.10
N LYS A 70 18.02 24.63 8.91
CA LYS A 70 16.90 24.81 7.97
C LYS A 70 15.89 23.68 8.01
N LYS A 71 16.35 22.43 8.10
CA LYS A 71 15.50 21.23 8.04
C LYS A 71 15.94 20.17 9.03
N LYS A 72 15.06 19.17 9.23
CA LYS A 72 15.42 17.94 9.97
C LYS A 72 16.50 17.20 9.19
N VAL A 73 17.66 16.99 9.82
CA VAL A 73 18.79 16.28 9.23
C VAL A 73 18.96 14.91 9.86
N ILE A 74 19.01 13.89 9.00
CA ILE A 74 19.47 12.54 9.32
C ILE A 74 20.95 12.46 8.89
N LEU A 75 21.87 12.42 9.85
CA LEU A 75 23.30 12.28 9.56
C LEU A 75 23.70 10.81 9.57
N VAL A 76 24.24 10.32 8.47
CA VAL A 76 24.78 8.96 8.33
C VAL A 76 26.28 9.02 8.13
N THR A 77 27.04 8.40 9.04
CA THR A 77 28.49 8.49 8.99
C THR A 77 29.13 7.11 8.82
N PHE A 78 30.00 7.02 7.83
CA PHE A 78 30.83 5.84 7.54
C PHE A 78 32.27 6.16 7.91
N THR A 79 32.50 6.37 9.20
CA THR A 79 33.81 6.79 9.74
C THR A 79 33.95 6.45 11.22
N ASN A 80 35.12 6.78 11.77
CA ASN A 80 35.44 6.62 13.18
C ASN A 80 34.50 7.47 14.07
N PRO A 81 33.94 6.92 15.17
CA PRO A 81 33.05 7.65 16.08
C PRO A 81 33.63 8.91 16.72
N TYR A 82 34.94 8.98 16.92
CA TYR A 82 35.58 10.18 17.50
C TYR A 82 35.41 11.44 16.65
N ASN A 83 35.23 11.30 15.34
CA ASN A 83 34.97 12.43 14.44
C ASN A 83 33.68 13.18 14.76
N LEU A 84 32.73 12.54 15.41
CA LEU A 84 31.45 13.14 15.81
C LEU A 84 31.59 14.18 16.91
N SER A 85 32.72 14.20 17.64
CA SER A 85 32.98 15.21 18.67
C SER A 85 33.06 16.64 18.13
N LYS A 86 33.30 16.79 16.82
CA LYS A 86 33.41 18.09 16.13
C LYS A 86 32.05 18.63 15.65
N ILE A 87 30.97 17.85 15.76
CA ILE A 87 29.63 18.21 15.27
C ILE A 87 28.74 18.60 16.44
N ASN A 88 27.95 19.65 16.28
CA ASN A 88 26.87 19.95 17.21
C ASN A 88 25.70 18.97 17.05
N LEU A 89 25.81 17.82 17.72
CA LEU A 89 24.82 16.75 17.61
C LEU A 89 23.42 17.11 18.15
N ASN A 90 23.28 18.24 18.88
CA ASN A 90 21.97 18.69 19.36
C ASN A 90 21.07 19.23 18.23
N LYS A 91 21.67 19.67 17.11
CA LYS A 91 20.96 20.16 15.92
C LYS A 91 20.61 19.04 14.95
N ILE A 92 21.13 17.84 15.15
CA ILE A 92 20.89 16.67 14.29
C ILE A 92 19.66 15.93 14.79
N SER A 93 18.68 15.72 13.90
CA SER A 93 17.41 15.05 14.25
C SER A 93 17.59 13.55 14.46
N ALA A 94 18.46 12.92 13.66
CA ALA A 94 18.84 11.51 13.82
C ALA A 94 20.28 11.29 13.38
N LEU A 95 21.03 10.46 14.12
CA LEU A 95 22.40 10.06 13.81
C LEU A 95 22.48 8.55 13.64
N LEU A 96 22.95 8.10 12.48
CA LEU A 96 23.29 6.71 12.20
C LEU A 96 24.79 6.57 11.99
N LEU A 97 25.44 5.85 12.88
CA LEU A 97 26.88 5.55 12.79
C LEU A 97 27.07 4.16 12.19
N ALA A 98 27.49 4.10 10.94
CA ALA A 98 27.67 2.86 10.18
C ALA A 98 29.12 2.36 10.19
N TYR A 99 30.05 3.09 10.78
CA TYR A 99 31.49 2.79 10.94
C TYR A 99 32.26 2.57 9.64
N GLN A 100 31.86 1.57 8.83
CA GLN A 100 32.64 1.09 7.68
C GLN A 100 32.08 1.59 6.35
N ASN A 101 32.94 2.16 5.53
CA ASN A 101 32.62 2.60 4.17
C ASN A 101 32.82 1.44 3.14
N ASN A 102 32.12 0.32 3.35
CA ASN A 102 32.07 -0.79 2.43
C ASN A 102 30.63 -1.04 1.94
N LEU A 103 30.46 -1.96 1.01
CA LEU A 103 29.15 -2.26 0.42
C LEU A 103 28.13 -2.74 1.47
N ASP A 104 28.55 -3.64 2.37
CA ASP A 104 27.68 -4.21 3.40
C ASP A 104 27.23 -3.15 4.43
N GLY A 105 28.16 -2.27 4.84
CA GLY A 105 27.85 -1.14 5.72
C GLY A 105 26.84 -0.18 5.08
N LYS A 106 27.02 0.16 3.80
CA LYS A 106 26.08 1.02 3.05
C LYS A 106 24.71 0.36 2.87
N TYR A 107 24.70 -0.93 2.54
CA TYR A 107 23.47 -1.70 2.42
C TYR A 107 22.71 -1.77 3.75
N SER A 108 23.41 -2.14 4.84
CA SER A 108 22.82 -2.20 6.17
C SER A 108 22.31 -0.83 6.65
N ALA A 109 23.05 0.25 6.38
CA ALA A 109 22.63 1.60 6.72
C ALA A 109 21.41 2.05 5.91
N SER A 110 21.34 1.71 4.61
CA SER A 110 20.16 2.02 3.78
C SER A 110 18.92 1.33 4.29
N LEU A 111 19.01 0.04 4.64
CA LEU A 111 17.90 -0.72 5.24
C LEU A 111 17.49 -0.17 6.61
N ALA A 112 18.47 0.29 7.40
CA ALA A 112 18.19 0.89 8.71
C ALA A 112 17.40 2.20 8.58
N ILE A 113 17.75 3.06 7.62
CA ILE A 113 17.03 4.33 7.37
C ILE A 113 15.58 4.10 6.95
N VAL A 114 15.35 3.10 6.09
CA VAL A 114 13.99 2.75 5.64
C VAL A 114 13.24 1.83 6.61
N GLY A 115 13.79 1.59 7.81
CA GLY A 115 13.15 0.79 8.85
C GLY A 115 13.11 -0.72 8.57
N LYS A 116 13.92 -1.22 7.63
CA LYS A 116 13.96 -2.63 7.24
C LYS A 116 15.04 -3.46 7.93
N ASN A 117 15.91 -2.82 8.72
CA ASN A 117 16.96 -3.51 9.45
C ASN A 117 16.97 -3.12 10.94
N LYS A 118 17.22 -4.11 11.81
CA LYS A 118 17.32 -3.89 13.25
C LYS A 118 18.59 -3.10 13.59
N ILE A 119 18.44 -2.03 14.36
CA ILE A 119 19.56 -1.25 14.90
C ILE A 119 19.70 -1.59 16.38
N THR A 120 20.76 -2.30 16.75
CA THR A 120 21.06 -2.68 18.14
C THR A 120 22.44 -2.23 18.58
N GLY A 121 23.17 -1.57 17.67
CA GLY A 121 24.53 -1.12 17.92
C GLY A 121 24.61 -0.18 19.12
N LYS A 122 25.67 -0.35 19.91
CA LYS A 122 26.03 0.51 21.04
C LYS A 122 27.40 1.12 20.77
N LEU A 123 27.59 2.37 21.20
CA LEU A 123 28.89 3.03 21.06
C LEU A 123 29.97 2.24 21.79
N PRO A 124 31.04 1.85 21.07
CA PRO A 124 32.16 1.13 21.70
C PRO A 124 33.11 2.06 22.44
N VAL A 125 32.87 3.36 22.37
CA VAL A 125 33.71 4.42 23.00
C VAL A 125 32.83 5.58 23.44
N SER A 126 33.33 6.43 24.36
CA SER A 126 32.67 7.69 24.70
C SER A 126 33.12 8.80 23.75
N ILE A 127 32.14 9.49 23.15
CA ILE A 127 32.37 10.59 22.22
C ILE A 127 32.30 11.94 22.98
N SER A 128 31.40 12.03 23.95
CA SER A 128 31.16 13.23 24.76
C SER A 128 30.54 12.88 26.11
N LYS A 129 30.32 13.86 26.97
CA LYS A 129 29.60 13.66 28.25
C LYS A 129 28.20 13.12 28.05
N LYS A 130 27.53 13.43 26.95
CA LYS A 130 26.17 12.98 26.59
C LYS A 130 26.19 11.60 25.94
N TYR A 131 27.16 11.32 25.09
CA TYR A 131 27.27 10.08 24.31
C TYR A 131 28.44 9.24 24.83
N LYS A 132 28.15 8.46 25.87
CA LYS A 132 29.15 7.61 26.56
C LYS A 132 29.22 6.23 25.93
N TYR A 133 30.26 5.48 26.27
CA TYR A 133 30.33 4.03 26.02
C TYR A 133 29.00 3.37 26.37
N GLY A 134 28.51 2.46 25.48
CA GLY A 134 27.24 1.78 25.63
C GLY A 134 26.01 2.59 25.19
N SER A 135 26.16 3.88 24.87
CA SER A 135 25.04 4.68 24.32
C SER A 135 24.59 4.14 22.97
N GLY A 136 23.29 4.21 22.72
CA GLY A 136 22.68 3.80 21.44
C GLY A 136 21.21 3.47 21.64
N ILE A 137 20.41 3.87 20.66
CA ILE A 137 18.97 3.57 20.62
C ILE A 137 18.80 2.23 19.93
N THR A 138 18.07 1.31 20.56
CA THR A 138 17.64 0.09 19.90
C THR A 138 16.38 0.41 19.11
N LEU A 139 16.50 0.40 17.78
CA LEU A 139 15.37 0.42 16.90
C LEU A 139 15.21 -1.01 16.38
N ARG A 140 14.09 -1.57 16.66
CA ARG A 140 13.68 -2.77 15.95
C ARG A 140 13.03 -2.27 14.66
N PRO A 141 13.30 -2.87 13.50
CA PRO A 141 12.52 -2.56 12.33
C PRO A 141 11.05 -2.50 12.74
N ASP A 142 10.18 -1.94 11.92
CA ASP A 142 8.78 -2.33 11.89
C ASP A 142 8.79 -3.82 11.53
N SER A 143 9.21 -4.48 12.48
CA SER A 143 10.31 -5.44 12.44
C SER A 143 9.76 -6.81 12.55
N LEU A 144 8.50 -6.96 12.18
CA LEU A 144 7.96 -8.28 12.02
C LEU A 144 7.94 -8.74 10.56
N PHE A 145 8.56 -7.90 9.68
CA PHE A 145 8.66 -8.21 8.26
C PHE A 145 10.09 -8.01 7.71
N PRO A 146 11.12 -8.68 8.30
CA PRO A 146 12.49 -8.55 7.83
C PRO A 146 12.66 -9.16 6.43
N ILE A 147 13.54 -8.57 5.63
CA ILE A 147 14.00 -9.18 4.38
C ILE A 147 15.10 -10.19 4.72
N VAL A 148 14.94 -11.43 4.25
CA VAL A 148 15.84 -12.54 4.54
C VAL A 148 16.27 -13.25 3.26
N ASN A 149 17.30 -14.13 3.36
CA ASN A 149 17.62 -15.04 2.27
C ASN A 149 16.45 -16.03 2.08
N PRO A 150 16.01 -16.32 0.84
CA PRO A 150 14.95 -17.30 0.59
C PRO A 150 15.15 -18.65 1.28
N PHE A 151 16.38 -19.11 1.37
CA PHE A 151 16.72 -20.38 2.04
C PHE A 151 16.37 -20.38 3.53
N ASP A 152 16.47 -19.23 4.21
CA ASP A 152 16.15 -19.09 5.64
C ASP A 152 14.67 -19.32 5.97
N VAL A 153 13.82 -19.35 4.95
CA VAL A 153 12.39 -19.63 5.06
C VAL A 153 11.97 -20.83 4.19
N GLY A 154 12.91 -21.71 3.86
CA GLY A 154 12.64 -22.93 3.11
C GLY A 154 12.25 -22.70 1.66
N ILE A 155 12.84 -21.72 0.98
CA ILE A 155 12.51 -21.34 -0.39
C ILE A 155 13.74 -21.51 -1.31
N ASN A 156 13.54 -22.16 -2.44
CA ASN A 156 14.55 -22.33 -3.48
C ASN A 156 14.74 -21.03 -4.28
N LYS A 157 15.87 -20.34 -4.05
CA LYS A 157 16.21 -19.08 -4.72
C LYS A 157 16.28 -19.20 -6.25
N MET A 158 16.69 -20.37 -6.77
CA MET A 158 16.81 -20.56 -8.23
C MET A 158 15.43 -20.57 -8.91
N LYS A 159 14.42 -21.16 -8.25
CA LYS A 159 13.03 -21.15 -8.70
C LYS A 159 12.43 -19.74 -8.76
N LEU A 160 12.84 -18.85 -7.89
CA LEU A 160 12.37 -17.46 -7.90
C LEU A 160 12.80 -16.69 -9.16
N LYS A 161 13.86 -17.12 -9.86
CA LYS A 161 14.25 -16.55 -11.16
C LYS A 161 13.21 -16.80 -12.26
N GLU A 162 12.41 -17.85 -12.13
CA GLU A 162 11.30 -18.12 -13.06
C GLU A 162 10.20 -17.06 -12.92
N ILE A 163 10.02 -16.51 -11.70
CA ILE A 163 9.11 -15.36 -11.47
C ILE A 163 9.66 -14.12 -12.16
N ASP A 164 10.98 -13.85 -12.04
CA ASP A 164 11.61 -12.72 -12.72
C ASP A 164 11.43 -12.83 -14.24
N TYR A 165 11.66 -14.00 -14.79
CA TYR A 165 11.49 -14.27 -16.21
C TYR A 165 10.04 -14.06 -16.68
N LEU A 166 9.06 -14.59 -15.93
CA LEU A 166 7.66 -14.41 -16.23
C LEU A 166 7.21 -12.95 -16.11
N ALA A 167 7.77 -12.20 -15.15
CA ALA A 167 7.50 -10.77 -15.00
C ALA A 167 7.99 -9.97 -16.22
N ASN A 168 9.21 -10.25 -16.70
CA ASN A 168 9.75 -9.60 -17.90
C ASN A 168 8.93 -9.96 -19.15
N ILE A 169 8.56 -11.24 -19.35
CA ILE A 169 7.65 -11.64 -20.43
C ILE A 169 6.33 -10.86 -20.36
N ALA A 170 5.75 -10.68 -19.17
CA ALA A 170 4.51 -9.96 -19.01
C ALA A 170 4.65 -8.47 -19.40
N ILE A 171 5.77 -7.83 -19.07
CA ILE A 171 6.07 -6.45 -19.50
C ILE A 171 6.23 -6.39 -21.03
N ASP A 172 7.06 -7.27 -21.62
CA ASP A 172 7.34 -7.29 -23.05
C ASP A 172 6.10 -7.61 -23.90
N SER A 173 5.22 -8.46 -23.38
CA SER A 173 3.92 -8.80 -24.00
C SER A 173 2.84 -7.75 -23.77
N MET A 174 3.17 -6.61 -23.14
CA MET A 174 2.22 -5.52 -22.85
C MET A 174 1.03 -6.00 -22.00
N VAL A 175 1.27 -6.88 -21.03
CA VAL A 175 0.26 -7.29 -20.04
C VAL A 175 -0.04 -6.15 -19.07
N ALA A 176 1.01 -5.44 -18.65
CA ALA A 176 0.97 -4.21 -17.90
C ALA A 176 2.26 -3.41 -18.14
N PRO A 177 2.27 -2.08 -18.03
CA PRO A 177 3.50 -1.30 -18.16
C PRO A 177 4.50 -1.58 -17.05
N GLY A 178 4.01 -1.80 -15.83
CA GLY A 178 4.84 -2.07 -14.67
C GLY A 178 4.15 -2.86 -13.58
N MET A 179 4.96 -3.41 -12.66
CA MET A 179 4.45 -4.21 -11.56
C MET A 179 5.39 -4.21 -10.34
N GLN A 180 4.80 -4.48 -9.16
CA GLN A 180 5.54 -4.85 -7.95
C GLN A 180 5.09 -6.24 -7.50
N ILE A 181 6.05 -7.05 -7.06
CA ILE A 181 5.80 -8.41 -6.57
C ILE A 181 6.50 -8.56 -5.22
N LEU A 182 5.73 -9.00 -4.22
CA LEU A 182 6.28 -9.33 -2.92
C LEU A 182 5.81 -10.72 -2.49
N ALA A 183 6.71 -11.50 -1.93
CA ALA A 183 6.39 -12.74 -1.25
C ALA A 183 7.08 -12.82 0.12
N ALA A 184 6.33 -13.28 1.11
CA ALA A 184 6.81 -13.49 2.46
C ALA A 184 6.36 -14.86 2.98
N ARG A 185 7.13 -15.42 3.91
CA ARG A 185 6.83 -16.67 4.62
C ARG A 185 7.31 -16.57 6.05
N TYR A 186 6.55 -17.12 7.01
CA TYR A 186 6.90 -17.07 8.43
C TYR A 186 7.18 -15.65 8.95
N GLY A 187 6.41 -14.66 8.46
CA GLY A 187 6.61 -13.27 8.83
C GLY A 187 7.90 -12.64 8.28
N LYS A 188 8.52 -13.20 7.23
CA LYS A 188 9.79 -12.73 6.66
C LYS A 188 9.68 -12.61 5.14
N ILE A 189 10.08 -11.46 4.60
CA ILE A 189 10.09 -11.21 3.16
C ILE A 189 11.31 -11.90 2.55
N PHE A 190 11.11 -12.75 1.55
CA PHE A 190 12.17 -13.41 0.82
C PHE A 190 12.23 -13.01 -0.67
N TYR A 191 11.19 -12.30 -1.15
CA TYR A 191 11.12 -11.78 -2.51
C TYR A 191 10.40 -10.44 -2.51
N HIS A 192 11.04 -9.38 -3.04
CA HIS A 192 10.43 -8.07 -3.20
C HIS A 192 11.10 -7.34 -4.36
N LYS A 193 10.41 -7.24 -5.49
CA LYS A 193 10.94 -6.66 -6.74
C LYS A 193 9.91 -5.80 -7.46
N ALA A 194 10.42 -4.85 -8.23
CA ALA A 194 9.68 -4.03 -9.17
C ALA A 194 10.17 -4.30 -10.60
N PHE A 195 9.27 -4.23 -11.57
CA PHE A 195 9.52 -4.50 -12.98
C PHE A 195 8.82 -3.48 -13.85
N GLY A 196 9.43 -3.16 -15.00
CA GLY A 196 8.86 -2.28 -16.00
C GLY A 196 8.79 -0.81 -15.58
N HIS A 197 7.83 -0.09 -16.13
CA HIS A 197 7.75 1.36 -16.04
C HIS A 197 6.33 1.81 -15.67
N HIS A 198 6.18 3.08 -15.34
CA HIS A 198 4.85 3.68 -15.07
C HIS A 198 3.94 3.62 -16.30
N THR A 199 4.51 3.76 -17.49
CA THR A 199 3.79 3.75 -18.79
C THR A 199 4.59 2.95 -19.83
N TYR A 200 3.95 2.63 -20.94
CA TYR A 200 4.62 1.96 -22.07
C TYR A 200 5.64 2.87 -22.80
N HIS A 201 5.63 4.18 -22.55
CA HIS A 201 6.65 5.11 -23.08
C HIS A 201 8.00 5.02 -22.35
N LYS A 202 8.07 4.23 -21.25
CA LYS A 202 9.30 3.94 -20.49
C LYS A 202 10.01 5.17 -19.89
N GLU A 203 9.28 6.25 -19.64
CA GLU A 203 9.82 7.49 -19.08
C GLU A 203 10.30 7.33 -17.63
N ARG A 204 9.69 6.42 -16.88
CA ARG A 204 9.98 6.22 -15.46
C ARG A 204 9.86 4.73 -15.08
N GLU A 205 10.94 4.17 -14.54
CA GLU A 205 10.94 2.83 -13.95
C GLU A 205 10.08 2.75 -12.69
N VAL A 206 9.42 1.63 -12.49
CA VAL A 206 8.69 1.35 -11.23
C VAL A 206 9.68 1.14 -10.10
N LYS A 207 9.46 1.84 -8.99
CA LYS A 207 10.19 1.68 -7.74
C LYS A 207 9.35 0.94 -6.70
N LEU A 208 10.01 0.31 -5.72
CA LEU A 208 9.34 -0.36 -4.60
C LEU A 208 8.54 0.60 -3.70
N SER A 209 8.88 1.89 -3.73
CA SER A 209 8.19 2.95 -3.02
C SER A 209 6.96 3.49 -3.75
N ASP A 210 6.81 3.20 -5.06
CA ASP A 210 5.69 3.69 -5.84
C ASP A 210 4.38 3.04 -5.40
N ILE A 211 3.28 3.79 -5.47
CA ILE A 211 1.97 3.32 -5.05
C ILE A 211 1.03 3.15 -6.24
N TYR A 212 0.17 2.16 -6.11
CA TYR A 212 -0.84 1.78 -7.11
C TYR A 212 -2.24 2.04 -6.59
N ASP A 213 -3.18 2.38 -7.46
CA ASP A 213 -4.60 2.23 -7.15
C ASP A 213 -4.90 0.73 -6.96
N VAL A 214 -5.21 0.34 -5.74
CA VAL A 214 -5.41 -1.07 -5.41
C VAL A 214 -6.82 -1.57 -5.66
N ALA A 215 -7.70 -0.70 -6.17
CA ALA A 215 -9.09 -1.02 -6.54
C ALA A 215 -9.81 -1.80 -5.40
N SER A 216 -10.43 -2.93 -5.72
CA SER A 216 -11.20 -3.74 -4.77
C SER A 216 -10.39 -4.36 -3.62
N LEU A 217 -9.05 -4.31 -3.63
CA LEU A 217 -8.29 -4.64 -2.43
C LEU A 217 -8.63 -3.69 -1.27
N THR A 218 -9.11 -2.48 -1.56
CA THR A 218 -9.63 -1.54 -0.55
C THR A 218 -10.61 -2.21 0.41
N LYS A 219 -11.46 -3.12 -0.07
CA LYS A 219 -12.45 -3.85 0.74
C LYS A 219 -11.79 -4.58 1.90
N ILE A 220 -10.72 -5.32 1.63
CA ILE A 220 -10.02 -6.13 2.64
C ILE A 220 -8.89 -5.38 3.35
N LEU A 221 -8.34 -4.32 2.75
CA LEU A 221 -7.23 -3.58 3.33
C LEU A 221 -7.68 -2.42 4.23
N SER A 222 -8.87 -1.87 4.00
CA SER A 222 -9.41 -0.72 4.74
C SER A 222 -10.70 -1.05 5.48
N THR A 223 -11.76 -1.40 4.78
CA THR A 223 -13.09 -1.56 5.35
C THR A 223 -13.20 -2.78 6.25
N LEU A 224 -12.72 -3.92 5.79
CA LEU A 224 -12.87 -5.19 6.51
C LEU A 224 -12.15 -5.23 7.86
N PRO A 225 -10.91 -4.75 8.02
CA PRO A 225 -10.26 -4.71 9.35
C PRO A 225 -11.09 -3.95 10.39
N ILE A 226 -11.72 -2.84 9.99
CA ILE A 226 -12.56 -2.03 10.89
C ILE A 226 -13.84 -2.80 11.24
N LEU A 227 -14.47 -3.48 10.28
CA LEU A 227 -15.66 -4.29 10.51
C LEU A 227 -15.39 -5.48 11.44
N ILE A 228 -14.23 -6.14 11.29
CA ILE A 228 -13.82 -7.22 12.19
C ILE A 228 -13.65 -6.68 13.62
N GLN A 229 -13.07 -5.49 13.79
CA GLN A 229 -12.96 -4.84 15.10
C GLN A 229 -14.33 -4.51 15.71
N GLU A 230 -15.30 -4.06 14.90
CA GLU A 230 -16.66 -3.80 15.38
C GLU A 230 -17.37 -5.10 15.79
N PHE A 231 -17.17 -6.16 15.02
CA PHE A 231 -17.69 -7.49 15.36
C PHE A 231 -17.07 -8.03 16.67
N ASP A 232 -15.77 -7.87 16.83
CA ASP A 232 -15.03 -8.32 18.02
C ASP A 232 -15.49 -7.61 19.31
N LYS A 233 -15.95 -6.34 19.18
CA LYS A 233 -16.56 -5.55 20.27
C LYS A 233 -18.03 -5.89 20.52
N GLY A 234 -18.65 -6.72 19.67
CA GLY A 234 -20.09 -7.00 19.75
C GLY A 234 -21.00 -5.89 19.20
N GLU A 235 -20.45 -4.89 18.52
CA GLU A 235 -21.18 -3.74 17.97
C GLU A 235 -21.88 -4.05 16.65
N ILE A 236 -21.39 -5.06 15.92
CA ILE A 236 -21.99 -5.64 14.73
C ILE A 236 -21.96 -7.15 14.90
N LEU A 237 -23.10 -7.83 14.68
CA LEU A 237 -23.21 -9.28 14.73
C LEU A 237 -23.54 -9.83 13.34
N PHE A 238 -23.39 -11.13 13.12
CA PHE A 238 -23.68 -11.75 11.82
C PHE A 238 -25.16 -11.65 11.43
N ASP A 239 -26.06 -11.66 12.38
CA ASP A 239 -27.50 -11.50 12.21
C ASP A 239 -27.98 -10.03 12.26
N SER A 240 -27.09 -9.07 12.52
CA SER A 240 -27.42 -7.64 12.44
C SER A 240 -27.91 -7.31 11.03
N THR A 241 -29.11 -6.77 10.91
CA THR A 241 -29.68 -6.35 9.62
C THR A 241 -29.26 -4.94 9.24
N LEU A 242 -29.24 -4.61 7.95
CA LEU A 242 -28.93 -3.24 7.52
C LEU A 242 -29.86 -2.21 8.16
N GLY A 243 -31.17 -2.54 8.29
CA GLY A 243 -32.14 -1.65 8.94
C GLY A 243 -31.93 -1.47 10.45
N SER A 244 -31.28 -2.43 11.14
CA SER A 244 -30.87 -2.29 12.54
C SER A 244 -29.57 -1.49 12.67
N LEU A 245 -28.68 -1.56 11.69
CA LEU A 245 -27.38 -0.88 11.70
C LEU A 245 -27.47 0.60 11.31
N SER A 246 -28.42 0.97 10.43
CA SER A 246 -28.63 2.37 10.05
C SER A 246 -30.08 2.62 9.61
N PRO A 247 -30.72 3.72 10.11
CA PRO A 247 -32.09 4.10 9.76
C PRO A 247 -32.32 4.32 8.27
N ILE A 248 -31.29 4.65 7.48
CA ILE A 248 -31.43 4.92 6.04
C ILE A 248 -31.88 3.68 5.24
N PHE A 249 -31.67 2.48 5.76
CA PHE A 249 -32.08 1.24 5.12
C PHE A 249 -33.51 0.79 5.51
N LYS A 250 -34.15 1.43 6.52
CA LYS A 250 -35.54 1.12 6.92
C LYS A 250 -36.49 1.39 5.78
N ASN A 251 -37.50 0.53 5.65
CA ASN A 251 -38.51 0.58 4.59
C ASN A 251 -37.93 0.44 3.18
N THR A 252 -36.73 -0.11 3.03
CA THR A 252 -36.13 -0.47 1.74
C THR A 252 -36.11 -1.97 1.54
N ASN A 253 -35.90 -2.43 0.31
CA ASN A 253 -35.72 -3.87 0.03
C ASN A 253 -34.43 -4.46 0.62
N LYS A 254 -33.61 -3.66 1.29
CA LYS A 254 -32.35 -4.05 1.93
C LYS A 254 -32.42 -4.13 3.46
N GLU A 255 -33.52 -3.64 4.05
CA GLU A 255 -33.71 -3.55 5.49
C GLU A 255 -33.35 -4.84 6.24
N ASN A 256 -33.84 -5.97 5.74
CA ASN A 256 -33.71 -7.27 6.41
C ASN A 256 -32.50 -8.09 5.94
N LEU A 257 -31.60 -7.53 5.10
CA LEU A 257 -30.38 -8.20 4.72
C LEU A 257 -29.39 -8.20 5.88
N THR A 258 -28.92 -9.39 6.27
CA THR A 258 -28.00 -9.53 7.39
C THR A 258 -26.56 -9.18 7.02
N PHE A 259 -25.76 -8.78 7.99
CA PHE A 259 -24.33 -8.53 7.82
C PHE A 259 -23.61 -9.74 7.22
N LEU A 260 -23.92 -10.96 7.69
CA LEU A 260 -23.36 -12.18 7.16
C LEU A 260 -23.68 -12.37 5.67
N GLU A 261 -24.94 -12.22 5.28
CA GLU A 261 -25.37 -12.39 3.88
C GLU A 261 -24.69 -11.37 2.94
N ILE A 262 -24.63 -10.10 3.35
CA ILE A 262 -24.06 -9.06 2.47
C ILE A 262 -22.53 -9.21 2.35
N MET A 263 -21.82 -9.47 3.45
CA MET A 263 -20.37 -9.56 3.45
C MET A 263 -19.85 -10.89 2.87
N SER A 264 -20.70 -11.93 2.83
CA SER A 264 -20.40 -13.18 2.11
C SER A 264 -20.93 -13.18 0.67
N TYR A 265 -21.46 -12.03 0.18
CA TYR A 265 -22.04 -11.89 -1.18
C TYR A 265 -23.17 -12.87 -1.49
N GLN A 266 -23.94 -13.29 -0.46
CA GLN A 266 -25.07 -14.24 -0.57
C GLN A 266 -26.42 -13.54 -0.75
N SER A 267 -26.48 -12.25 -0.49
CA SER A 267 -27.71 -11.48 -0.29
C SER A 267 -28.52 -11.18 -1.57
N GLY A 268 -27.99 -11.46 -2.76
CA GLY A 268 -28.64 -11.09 -4.03
C GLY A 268 -28.53 -9.59 -4.38
N ILE A 269 -27.67 -8.82 -3.69
CA ILE A 269 -27.36 -7.45 -4.09
C ILE A 269 -26.69 -7.48 -5.47
N ILE A 270 -27.13 -6.56 -6.37
CA ILE A 270 -26.55 -6.49 -7.73
C ILE A 270 -25.05 -6.13 -7.67
N PRO A 271 -24.26 -6.57 -8.65
CA PRO A 271 -22.80 -6.35 -8.65
C PRO A 271 -22.40 -4.88 -8.57
N TRP A 272 -23.09 -4.03 -9.32
CA TRP A 272 -22.71 -2.63 -9.49
C TRP A 272 -23.88 -1.79 -10.05
N VAL A 273 -23.91 -0.48 -9.69
CA VAL A 273 -24.85 0.50 -10.23
C VAL A 273 -24.05 1.57 -11.00
N PRO A 274 -24.15 1.65 -12.32
CA PRO A 274 -23.41 2.61 -13.13
C PRO A 274 -24.00 4.03 -13.02
N PHE A 275 -24.11 4.58 -11.81
CA PHE A 275 -24.73 5.87 -11.55
C PHE A 275 -24.11 6.99 -12.40
N TYR A 276 -22.78 6.99 -12.57
CA TYR A 276 -22.09 8.02 -13.33
C TYR A 276 -22.61 8.17 -14.75
N LYS A 277 -23.08 7.09 -15.40
CA LYS A 277 -23.66 7.13 -16.77
C LYS A 277 -24.89 8.03 -16.85
N LYS A 278 -25.69 8.13 -15.78
CA LYS A 278 -26.83 9.03 -15.68
C LYS A 278 -26.43 10.50 -15.61
N THR A 279 -25.16 10.76 -15.29
CA THR A 279 -24.59 12.10 -15.15
C THR A 279 -23.83 12.57 -16.39
N LEU A 280 -23.83 11.73 -17.46
CA LEU A 280 -23.22 12.02 -18.75
C LEU A 280 -24.27 12.38 -19.81
N ARG A 281 -23.86 13.15 -20.81
CA ARG A 281 -24.68 13.45 -21.99
C ARG A 281 -24.81 12.20 -22.85
N LYS A 282 -26.03 11.84 -23.24
CA LYS A 282 -26.28 10.66 -24.08
C LYS A 282 -25.52 10.71 -25.41
N ARG A 283 -25.41 11.91 -26.02
CA ARG A 283 -24.84 12.10 -27.36
C ARG A 283 -23.34 11.79 -27.46
N ASP A 284 -22.56 12.25 -26.49
CA ASP A 284 -21.09 12.25 -26.57
C ASP A 284 -20.39 11.81 -25.27
N GLN A 285 -21.17 11.26 -24.33
CA GLN A 285 -20.70 10.74 -23.03
C GLN A 285 -19.88 11.74 -22.20
N LYS A 286 -19.97 13.06 -22.49
CA LYS A 286 -19.29 14.09 -21.71
C LYS A 286 -20.05 14.42 -20.42
N PRO A 287 -19.35 14.83 -19.35
CA PRO A 287 -19.97 15.25 -18.09
C PRO A 287 -21.02 16.34 -18.26
N LEU A 288 -22.22 16.13 -17.72
CA LEU A 288 -23.30 17.11 -17.76
C LEU A 288 -23.00 18.29 -16.84
N ARG A 289 -23.15 19.52 -17.36
CA ARG A 289 -22.99 20.75 -16.57
C ARG A 289 -23.90 20.83 -15.34
N LYS A 290 -25.02 20.10 -15.30
CA LYS A 290 -25.90 20.00 -14.15
C LYS A 290 -25.19 19.38 -12.94
N TYR A 291 -24.24 18.44 -13.17
CA TYR A 291 -23.55 17.66 -12.16
C TYR A 291 -22.08 18.02 -12.00
N TYR A 292 -21.42 18.60 -13.03
CA TYR A 292 -19.98 18.81 -13.02
C TYR A 292 -19.56 20.19 -13.52
N ARG A 293 -18.37 20.64 -13.09
CA ARG A 293 -17.65 21.82 -13.56
C ARG A 293 -16.16 21.53 -13.64
N PHE A 294 -15.46 22.32 -14.49
CA PHE A 294 -13.99 22.26 -14.63
C PHE A 294 -13.26 23.19 -13.66
N LYS A 295 -14.00 23.95 -12.85
CA LYS A 295 -13.44 24.80 -11.79
C LYS A 295 -14.19 24.53 -10.50
N GLU A 296 -13.47 24.52 -9.40
CA GLU A 296 -14.01 24.40 -8.05
C GLU A 296 -14.89 25.61 -7.71
N SER A 297 -15.91 25.38 -6.92
CA SER A 297 -16.78 26.41 -6.34
C SER A 297 -17.53 25.82 -5.14
N LYS A 298 -18.18 26.68 -4.32
CA LYS A 298 -19.04 26.23 -3.19
C LYS A 298 -20.08 25.18 -3.59
N LYS A 299 -20.56 25.23 -4.84
CA LYS A 299 -21.59 24.31 -5.36
C LYS A 299 -20.99 23.05 -6.01
N TYR A 300 -19.77 23.10 -6.48
CA TYR A 300 -19.05 22.02 -7.17
C TYR A 300 -17.69 21.86 -6.50
N ASN A 301 -17.66 21.13 -5.40
CA ASN A 301 -16.52 20.99 -4.49
C ASN A 301 -16.04 19.52 -4.32
N ILE A 302 -16.74 18.55 -4.89
CA ILE A 302 -16.29 17.16 -4.89
C ILE A 302 -15.24 16.99 -5.99
N LYS A 303 -13.97 16.82 -5.63
CA LYS A 303 -12.89 16.64 -6.61
C LYS A 303 -12.95 15.23 -7.20
N ILE A 304 -13.29 15.13 -8.50
CA ILE A 304 -13.48 13.87 -9.23
C ILE A 304 -12.17 13.46 -9.96
N SER A 305 -11.46 14.44 -10.50
CA SER A 305 -10.14 14.30 -11.12
C SER A 305 -9.44 15.65 -11.11
N ASP A 306 -8.25 15.75 -11.72
CA ASP A 306 -7.48 17.00 -11.78
C ASP A 306 -8.32 18.21 -12.20
N LYS A 307 -9.12 18.06 -13.25
CA LYS A 307 -9.91 19.15 -13.86
C LYS A 307 -11.43 18.98 -13.79
N LEU A 308 -11.93 18.09 -12.93
CA LEU A 308 -13.38 17.83 -12.86
C LEU A 308 -13.86 17.85 -11.41
N TYR A 309 -14.85 18.68 -11.14
CA TYR A 309 -15.50 18.83 -9.82
C TYR A 309 -16.98 18.49 -9.90
N GLY A 310 -17.42 17.60 -9.04
CA GLY A 310 -18.80 17.19 -8.84
C GLY A 310 -19.57 18.15 -7.94
N LYS A 311 -20.89 18.21 -8.14
CA LYS A 311 -21.79 18.99 -7.30
C LYS A 311 -21.81 18.42 -5.87
N TYR A 312 -21.86 19.28 -4.86
CA TYR A 312 -21.80 18.95 -3.43
C TYR A 312 -22.75 17.82 -2.97
N ASN A 313 -23.90 17.64 -3.62
CA ASN A 313 -24.88 16.61 -3.29
C ASN A 313 -24.83 15.37 -4.20
N LEU A 314 -23.79 15.23 -5.02
CA LEU A 314 -23.70 14.15 -6.00
C LEU A 314 -23.55 12.79 -5.33
N GLU A 315 -22.80 12.73 -4.24
CA GLU A 315 -22.66 11.54 -3.39
C GLU A 315 -24.01 11.06 -2.85
N LYS A 316 -24.83 11.98 -2.30
CA LYS A 316 -26.17 11.64 -1.78
C LYS A 316 -27.05 11.03 -2.88
N LEU A 317 -27.11 11.67 -4.06
CA LEU A 317 -27.89 11.16 -5.20
C LEU A 317 -27.41 9.78 -5.67
N GLN A 318 -26.12 9.55 -5.63
CA GLN A 318 -25.55 8.24 -5.93
C GLN A 318 -25.99 7.22 -4.88
N PHE A 319 -25.82 7.52 -3.60
CA PHE A 319 -26.14 6.59 -2.51
C PHE A 319 -27.62 6.20 -2.51
N GLU A 320 -28.52 7.16 -2.74
CA GLU A 320 -29.96 6.89 -2.95
C GLU A 320 -30.17 5.89 -4.09
N SER A 321 -29.50 6.09 -5.24
CA SER A 321 -29.58 5.14 -6.38
C SER A 321 -29.02 3.75 -6.06
N LEU A 322 -28.07 3.62 -5.10
CA LEU A 322 -27.56 2.32 -4.64
C LEU A 322 -28.58 1.62 -3.73
N ILE A 323 -29.20 2.36 -2.80
CA ILE A 323 -30.24 1.82 -1.91
C ILE A 323 -31.45 1.36 -2.69
N ASP A 324 -31.91 2.13 -3.68
CA ASP A 324 -33.11 1.81 -4.50
C ASP A 324 -32.85 0.69 -5.52
N SER A 325 -31.61 0.19 -5.62
CA SER A 325 -31.30 -0.86 -6.59
C SER A 325 -32.06 -2.15 -6.31
N ARG A 326 -32.43 -2.87 -7.37
CA ARG A 326 -33.13 -4.16 -7.24
C ARG A 326 -32.25 -5.22 -6.58
N LEU A 327 -32.86 -6.22 -6.00
CA LEU A 327 -32.18 -7.45 -5.59
C LEU A 327 -32.32 -8.51 -6.70
N LEU A 328 -31.31 -9.36 -6.80
CA LEU A 328 -31.32 -10.61 -7.57
C LEU A 328 -31.76 -11.77 -6.65
N LYS A 329 -31.85 -12.97 -7.21
CA LYS A 329 -31.97 -14.18 -6.40
C LYS A 329 -30.75 -14.31 -5.46
N LYS A 330 -30.98 -14.75 -4.22
CA LYS A 330 -29.90 -15.07 -3.28
C LYS A 330 -28.95 -16.13 -3.87
N GLY A 331 -27.67 -16.00 -3.63
CA GLY A 331 -26.61 -16.85 -4.15
C GLY A 331 -25.30 -16.05 -4.28
N GLU A 332 -24.18 -16.70 -4.69
CA GLU A 332 -22.88 -16.04 -4.84
C GLU A 332 -22.93 -14.97 -5.94
N ASN A 333 -23.12 -13.72 -5.54
CA ASN A 333 -23.11 -12.54 -6.41
C ASN A 333 -22.13 -11.51 -5.86
N TYR A 334 -20.91 -11.49 -6.41
CA TYR A 334 -19.94 -10.45 -6.05
C TYR A 334 -20.51 -9.05 -6.31
N SER A 335 -20.37 -8.16 -5.33
CA SER A 335 -20.91 -6.80 -5.38
C SER A 335 -19.97 -5.80 -4.69
N ASP A 336 -19.95 -4.57 -5.20
CA ASP A 336 -19.29 -3.45 -4.57
C ASP A 336 -20.13 -2.83 -3.45
N LEU A 337 -21.46 -2.99 -3.51
CA LEU A 337 -22.41 -2.29 -2.65
C LEU A 337 -22.29 -2.64 -1.16
N PRO A 338 -22.06 -3.90 -0.75
CA PRO A 338 -21.94 -4.25 0.66
C PRO A 338 -20.95 -3.38 1.43
N THR A 339 -19.75 -3.19 0.90
CA THR A 339 -18.73 -2.38 1.56
C THR A 339 -18.99 -0.87 1.47
N ILE A 340 -19.75 -0.40 0.47
CA ILE A 340 -20.25 0.98 0.41
C ILE A 340 -21.31 1.19 1.51
N PHE A 341 -22.21 0.25 1.70
CA PHE A 341 -23.23 0.33 2.76
C PHE A 341 -22.58 0.28 4.15
N MET A 342 -21.63 -0.61 4.34
CA MET A 342 -20.89 -0.70 5.60
C MET A 342 -20.02 0.53 5.88
N GLN A 343 -19.46 1.18 4.84
CA GLN A 343 -18.84 2.49 5.01
C GLN A 343 -19.82 3.50 5.60
N HIS A 344 -21.02 3.60 5.04
CA HIS A 344 -22.05 4.52 5.54
C HIS A 344 -22.40 4.24 7.02
N VAL A 345 -22.60 2.96 7.37
CA VAL A 345 -22.85 2.54 8.76
C VAL A 345 -21.72 2.99 9.70
N LEU A 346 -20.46 2.80 9.29
CA LEU A 346 -19.30 3.20 10.10
C LEU A 346 -19.20 4.73 10.23
N GLU A 347 -19.36 5.45 9.12
CA GLU A 347 -19.28 6.92 9.10
C GLU A 347 -20.41 7.57 9.92
N GLU A 348 -21.63 7.05 9.84
CA GLU A 348 -22.76 7.48 10.67
C GLU A 348 -22.52 7.20 12.16
N LYS A 349 -22.08 5.98 12.50
CA LYS A 349 -21.82 5.57 13.88
C LYS A 349 -20.75 6.41 14.56
N TYR A 350 -19.67 6.72 13.88
CA TYR A 350 -18.52 7.41 14.47
C TYR A 350 -18.45 8.91 14.17
N ASN A 351 -19.33 9.40 13.29
CA ASN A 351 -19.29 10.77 12.78
C ASN A 351 -17.87 11.15 12.28
N LYS A 352 -17.22 10.20 11.60
CA LYS A 352 -15.86 10.32 11.02
C LYS A 352 -15.87 9.76 9.61
N SER A 353 -15.02 10.29 8.73
CA SER A 353 -14.82 9.71 7.40
C SER A 353 -14.18 8.32 7.49
N LEU A 354 -14.39 7.48 6.46
CA LEU A 354 -13.70 6.19 6.37
C LEU A 354 -12.17 6.37 6.31
N GLU A 355 -11.68 7.46 5.69
CA GLU A 355 -10.25 7.81 5.68
C GLU A 355 -9.72 7.99 7.12
N ASP A 356 -10.43 8.75 7.96
CA ASP A 356 -10.03 8.98 9.36
C ASP A 356 -10.05 7.69 10.17
N LEU A 357 -11.11 6.88 10.00
CA LEU A 357 -11.23 5.58 10.67
C LEU A 357 -10.11 4.63 10.24
N PHE A 358 -9.78 4.59 8.95
CA PHE A 358 -8.67 3.79 8.43
C PHE A 358 -7.33 4.24 9.00
N ILE A 359 -7.08 5.55 9.02
CA ILE A 359 -5.83 6.10 9.58
C ILE A 359 -5.71 5.74 11.06
N GLU A 360 -6.76 5.94 11.84
CA GLU A 360 -6.75 5.72 13.28
C GLU A 360 -6.61 4.23 13.65
N ARG A 361 -7.36 3.36 12.97
CA ARG A 361 -7.55 1.97 13.38
C ARG A 361 -6.69 0.96 12.66
N VAL A 362 -6.14 1.32 11.49
CA VAL A 362 -5.37 0.41 10.64
C VAL A 362 -4.01 1.00 10.32
N SER A 363 -3.98 2.17 9.66
CA SER A 363 -2.74 2.73 9.11
C SER A 363 -1.72 3.09 10.19
N LYS A 364 -2.10 3.88 11.19
CA LYS A 364 -1.20 4.28 12.29
C LYS A 364 -0.73 3.10 13.13
N PRO A 365 -1.61 2.18 13.62
CA PRO A 365 -1.16 1.04 14.42
C PRO A 365 -0.22 0.09 13.66
N LEU A 366 -0.48 -0.15 12.36
CA LEU A 366 0.39 -0.94 11.48
C LEU A 366 1.59 -0.14 10.95
N LYS A 367 1.66 1.16 11.25
CA LYS A 367 2.69 2.09 10.78
C LYS A 367 2.88 2.01 9.27
N LEU A 368 1.78 2.11 8.52
CA LEU A 368 1.81 2.12 7.07
C LEU A 368 2.38 3.46 6.58
N GLN A 369 3.30 3.39 5.63
CA GLN A 369 4.02 4.56 5.12
C GLN A 369 3.59 4.97 3.71
N SER A 370 2.90 4.08 3.02
CA SER A 370 2.60 4.21 1.59
C SER A 370 1.16 3.81 1.25
N THR A 371 0.25 3.89 2.22
CA THR A 371 -1.14 3.48 2.05
C THR A 371 -2.08 4.63 2.43
N PHE A 372 -2.76 5.18 1.43
CA PHE A 372 -3.58 6.39 1.58
C PHE A 372 -4.85 6.32 0.73
N TYR A 373 -5.94 6.91 1.22
CA TYR A 373 -6.93 7.54 0.37
C TYR A 373 -6.37 8.89 -0.11
N LEU A 374 -6.85 9.39 -1.25
CA LEU A 374 -6.47 10.70 -1.79
C LEU A 374 -4.94 10.95 -1.76
N PRO A 375 -4.13 10.09 -2.39
CA PRO A 375 -2.68 10.05 -2.21
C PRO A 375 -1.96 11.35 -2.57
N LEU A 376 -2.56 12.21 -3.41
CA LEU A 376 -2.01 13.52 -3.77
C LEU A 376 -1.95 14.51 -2.59
N LYS A 377 -2.60 14.20 -1.45
CA LYS A 377 -2.42 14.94 -0.19
C LYS A 377 -1.07 14.63 0.48
N TYR A 378 -0.46 13.50 0.15
CA TYR A 378 0.68 12.94 0.87
C TYR A 378 1.90 12.68 -0.01
N ARG A 379 1.73 12.64 -1.33
CA ARG A 379 2.76 12.29 -2.31
C ARG A 379 2.63 13.07 -3.60
N ASP A 380 3.77 13.34 -4.22
CA ASP A 380 3.82 13.86 -5.59
C ASP A 380 3.35 12.81 -6.60
N GLU A 381 2.78 13.24 -7.71
CA GLU A 381 2.36 12.38 -8.83
C GLU A 381 3.47 11.43 -9.29
N SER A 382 4.72 11.87 -9.18
CA SER A 382 5.87 11.07 -9.59
C SER A 382 6.01 9.74 -8.84
N GLY A 383 5.49 9.62 -7.61
CA GLY A 383 5.46 8.38 -6.82
C GLY A 383 4.20 7.56 -6.99
N ILE A 384 3.30 7.95 -7.91
CA ILE A 384 2.01 7.30 -8.10
C ILE A 384 1.93 6.73 -9.52
N VAL A 385 1.68 5.43 -9.62
CA VAL A 385 1.57 4.75 -10.91
C VAL A 385 0.22 5.08 -11.56
N PRO A 386 0.19 5.57 -12.82
CA PRO A 386 -1.06 5.90 -13.50
C PRO A 386 -1.92 4.64 -13.71
N SER A 387 -3.22 4.76 -13.48
CA SER A 387 -4.15 3.64 -13.61
C SER A 387 -4.82 3.53 -14.99
N GLU A 388 -5.16 4.65 -15.64
CA GLU A 388 -5.84 4.68 -16.94
C GLU A 388 -5.75 6.05 -17.62
N ILE A 389 -5.97 6.09 -18.93
CA ILE A 389 -6.38 7.31 -19.67
C ILE A 389 -7.89 7.25 -19.84
N ASP A 390 -8.62 7.83 -18.89
CA ASP A 390 -10.09 7.84 -18.90
C ASP A 390 -10.62 8.80 -19.95
N ASN A 391 -11.08 8.28 -21.06
CA ASN A 391 -11.66 9.03 -22.17
C ASN A 391 -13.19 8.92 -22.26
N TYR A 392 -13.83 8.20 -21.34
CA TYR A 392 -15.27 7.95 -21.33
C TYR A 392 -16.03 8.69 -20.22
N PHE A 393 -15.34 9.16 -19.15
CA PHE A 393 -15.96 9.90 -18.05
C PHE A 393 -15.19 11.17 -17.69
N ARG A 394 -13.95 11.05 -17.18
CA ARG A 394 -13.17 12.17 -16.60
C ARG A 394 -12.35 12.93 -17.64
N GLN A 395 -12.14 12.36 -18.82
CA GLN A 395 -11.37 12.91 -19.94
C GLN A 395 -9.95 13.29 -19.51
N ASN A 396 -9.29 12.42 -18.74
CA ASN A 396 -7.98 12.69 -18.15
C ASN A 396 -7.17 11.42 -17.92
N LYS A 397 -5.85 11.55 -17.86
CA LYS A 397 -4.96 10.53 -17.34
C LYS A 397 -5.10 10.48 -15.81
N LEU A 398 -5.37 9.30 -15.25
CA LEU A 398 -5.61 9.12 -13.82
C LEU A 398 -4.30 8.81 -13.10
N ILE A 399 -3.78 9.80 -12.36
CA ILE A 399 -2.63 9.69 -11.47
C ILE A 399 -3.08 10.22 -10.11
N GLY A 400 -3.12 9.35 -9.10
CA GLY A 400 -3.57 9.71 -7.76
C GLY A 400 -5.08 9.96 -7.61
N TYR A 401 -5.84 9.75 -8.68
CA TYR A 401 -7.30 9.73 -8.66
C TYR A 401 -7.79 8.30 -8.83
N VAL A 402 -8.76 7.91 -8.00
CA VAL A 402 -9.30 6.55 -8.02
C VAL A 402 -9.83 6.16 -9.39
N HIS A 403 -9.49 4.95 -9.85
CA HIS A 403 -9.95 4.42 -11.12
C HIS A 403 -11.48 4.20 -11.11
N ASP A 404 -12.02 3.65 -10.03
CA ASP A 404 -13.43 3.33 -9.91
C ASP A 404 -14.34 4.58 -10.00
N MET A 405 -15.36 4.51 -10.85
CA MET A 405 -16.26 5.62 -11.13
C MET A 405 -17.22 5.91 -9.98
N THR A 406 -17.63 4.88 -9.22
CA THR A 406 -18.52 5.03 -8.06
C THR A 406 -17.77 5.73 -6.93
N ALA A 407 -16.55 5.29 -6.64
CA ALA A 407 -15.69 5.92 -5.65
C ALA A 407 -15.31 7.35 -6.04
N SER A 408 -15.06 7.62 -7.34
CA SER A 408 -14.70 8.96 -7.80
C SER A 408 -15.83 9.98 -7.60
N VAL A 409 -17.09 9.58 -7.81
CA VAL A 409 -18.27 10.44 -7.57
C VAL A 409 -18.41 10.83 -6.09
N LYS A 410 -17.88 10.02 -5.18
CA LYS A 410 -17.76 10.31 -3.74
C LYS A 410 -16.52 11.14 -3.37
N GLY A 411 -15.72 11.57 -4.34
CA GLY A 411 -14.47 12.29 -4.08
C GLY A 411 -13.26 11.41 -3.81
N GLY A 412 -13.35 10.09 -4.06
CA GLY A 412 -12.21 9.17 -4.01
C GLY A 412 -12.12 8.30 -2.75
N ILE A 413 -12.98 8.50 -1.74
CA ILE A 413 -13.00 7.69 -0.51
C ILE A 413 -14.20 6.77 -0.54
N SER A 414 -13.99 5.47 -0.73
CA SER A 414 -15.09 4.51 -0.68
C SER A 414 -14.68 3.17 -0.08
N GLY A 415 -15.63 2.48 0.55
CA GLY A 415 -15.39 1.20 1.22
C GLY A 415 -15.01 0.06 0.28
N HIS A 416 -15.24 0.22 -1.03
CA HIS A 416 -14.95 -0.79 -2.03
C HIS A 416 -13.72 -0.48 -2.91
N ALA A 417 -13.30 0.80 -2.99
CA ALA A 417 -12.20 1.29 -3.82
C ALA A 417 -11.72 2.66 -3.35
N GLY A 418 -10.56 3.13 -3.83
CA GLY A 418 -10.02 4.46 -3.54
C GLY A 418 -8.74 4.44 -2.71
N LEU A 419 -8.34 3.29 -2.17
CA LEU A 419 -7.07 3.13 -1.50
C LEU A 419 -5.93 3.00 -2.52
N PHE A 420 -4.82 3.65 -2.23
CA PHE A 420 -3.55 3.51 -2.95
C PHE A 420 -2.51 2.92 -2.00
N SER A 421 -1.69 1.99 -2.50
CA SER A 421 -0.69 1.32 -1.66
C SER A 421 0.47 0.76 -2.48
N ASN A 422 1.54 0.34 -1.79
CA ASN A 422 2.62 -0.48 -2.33
C ASN A 422 2.57 -1.91 -1.80
N ALA A 423 3.39 -2.78 -2.38
CA ALA A 423 3.38 -4.20 -2.01
C ALA A 423 3.79 -4.45 -0.55
N PHE A 424 4.67 -3.62 0.01
CA PHE A 424 5.17 -3.78 1.38
C PHE A 424 4.09 -3.50 2.43
N ASP A 425 3.38 -2.38 2.29
CA ASP A 425 2.32 -2.03 3.24
C ASP A 425 1.13 -3.00 3.16
N ILE A 426 0.77 -3.45 1.94
CA ILE A 426 -0.25 -4.49 1.77
C ILE A 426 0.15 -5.76 2.51
N ALA A 427 1.40 -6.17 2.38
CA ALA A 427 1.90 -7.37 3.05
C ALA A 427 1.83 -7.27 4.58
N LYS A 428 2.01 -6.07 5.18
CA LYS A 428 1.80 -5.85 6.63
C LYS A 428 0.35 -6.12 7.04
N ILE A 429 -0.62 -5.61 6.28
CA ILE A 429 -2.04 -5.84 6.58
C ILE A 429 -2.36 -7.34 6.44
N MET A 430 -1.85 -7.99 5.40
CA MET A 430 -2.05 -9.43 5.21
C MET A 430 -1.37 -10.26 6.30
N GLN A 431 -0.23 -9.81 6.81
CA GLN A 431 0.46 -10.46 7.94
C GLN A 431 -0.36 -10.36 9.23
N MET A 432 -0.98 -9.20 9.50
CA MET A 432 -1.91 -9.04 10.62
C MET A 432 -3.07 -10.06 10.51
N PHE A 433 -3.65 -10.24 9.34
CA PHE A 433 -4.68 -11.26 9.13
C PHE A 433 -4.14 -12.68 9.29
N LEU A 434 -2.95 -12.97 8.75
CA LEU A 434 -2.33 -14.29 8.86
C LEU A 434 -2.02 -14.65 10.33
N GLN A 435 -1.68 -13.66 11.14
CA GLN A 435 -1.49 -13.76 12.58
C GLN A 435 -2.81 -13.61 13.37
N LYS A 436 -3.95 -13.73 12.69
CA LYS A 436 -5.29 -13.72 13.29
C LYS A 436 -5.59 -12.51 14.18
N GLY A 437 -5.12 -11.33 13.75
CA GLY A 437 -5.38 -10.07 14.44
C GLY A 437 -4.24 -9.56 15.30
N GLU A 438 -3.16 -10.31 15.46
CA GLU A 438 -1.98 -9.83 16.17
C GLU A 438 -0.95 -9.27 15.17
N TYR A 439 -0.33 -8.16 15.49
CA TYR A 439 0.82 -7.64 14.75
C TYR A 439 1.66 -6.72 15.64
N SER A 440 2.97 -6.98 15.71
CA SER A 440 3.93 -6.13 16.45
C SER A 440 3.58 -5.94 17.94
N GLY A 441 2.98 -6.97 18.57
CA GLY A 441 2.53 -6.92 19.97
C GLY A 441 1.24 -6.11 20.18
N LEU A 442 0.57 -5.71 19.11
CA LEU A 442 -0.76 -5.10 19.14
C LEU A 442 -1.82 -6.13 18.74
N ASN A 443 -2.94 -6.12 19.44
CA ASN A 443 -4.11 -6.91 19.11
C ASN A 443 -5.15 -5.99 18.43
N PHE A 444 -5.48 -6.29 17.17
CA PHE A 444 -6.50 -5.59 16.41
C PHE A 444 -7.89 -6.18 16.64
N PHE A 445 -7.95 -7.49 16.79
CA PHE A 445 -9.14 -8.30 17.08
C PHE A 445 -8.72 -9.69 17.56
N SER A 446 -9.63 -10.45 18.14
CA SER A 446 -9.34 -11.80 18.65
C SER A 446 -9.16 -12.83 17.51
N SER A 447 -8.36 -13.86 17.77
CA SER A 447 -8.16 -14.98 16.84
C SER A 447 -9.47 -15.70 16.51
N GLN A 448 -10.36 -15.84 17.51
CA GLN A 448 -11.68 -16.44 17.33
C GLN A 448 -12.55 -15.64 16.38
N THR A 449 -12.47 -14.32 16.42
CA THR A 449 -13.19 -13.44 15.49
C THR A 449 -12.65 -13.59 14.08
N PHE A 450 -11.31 -13.62 13.90
CA PHE A 450 -10.73 -13.90 12.59
C PHE A 450 -11.20 -15.24 12.02
N ASP A 451 -11.18 -16.30 12.80
CA ASP A 451 -11.60 -17.64 12.36
C ASP A 451 -13.07 -17.64 11.90
N LYS A 452 -13.96 -16.88 12.57
CA LYS A 452 -15.33 -16.68 12.12
C LYS A 452 -15.39 -15.96 10.76
N PHE A 453 -14.58 -14.94 10.52
CA PHE A 453 -14.55 -14.21 9.25
C PHE A 453 -13.89 -14.99 8.12
N ASN A 454 -12.92 -15.86 8.40
CA ASN A 454 -12.29 -16.72 7.37
C ASN A 454 -13.10 -17.98 7.04
N LYS A 455 -14.22 -18.22 7.74
CA LYS A 455 -15.11 -19.36 7.49
C LYS A 455 -16.06 -19.11 6.32
N THR A 456 -16.27 -20.12 5.49
CA THR A 456 -17.28 -20.16 4.43
C THR A 456 -18.61 -20.66 5.00
N TYR A 457 -19.62 -19.81 5.08
CA TYR A 457 -20.92 -20.14 5.70
C TYR A 457 -21.94 -20.74 4.73
N PHE A 458 -21.83 -20.42 3.44
CA PHE A 458 -22.81 -20.79 2.40
C PHE A 458 -22.21 -21.77 1.39
N LYS A 459 -21.34 -22.68 1.86
CA LYS A 459 -20.65 -23.67 1.00
C LYS A 459 -21.64 -24.64 0.34
N GLU A 460 -22.69 -25.05 1.08
CA GLU A 460 -23.72 -25.95 0.60
C GLU A 460 -24.59 -25.33 -0.49
N GLU A 461 -24.77 -24.01 -0.45
CA GLU A 461 -25.47 -23.23 -1.48
C GLU A 461 -24.57 -22.88 -2.68
N GLY A 462 -23.36 -23.43 -2.73
CA GLY A 462 -22.40 -23.23 -3.82
C GLY A 462 -21.57 -21.94 -3.71
N ASN A 463 -21.68 -21.21 -2.59
CA ASN A 463 -20.91 -20.01 -2.37
C ASN A 463 -19.60 -20.32 -1.60
N ARG A 464 -18.47 -20.09 -2.26
CA ARG A 464 -17.14 -20.37 -1.71
C ARG A 464 -16.58 -19.25 -0.84
N ARG A 465 -17.21 -18.09 -0.78
CA ARG A 465 -16.64 -16.90 -0.14
C ARG A 465 -16.76 -16.96 1.38
N ALA A 466 -15.74 -16.43 2.04
CA ALA A 466 -15.79 -16.12 3.45
C ALA A 466 -16.38 -14.72 3.69
N VAL A 467 -16.39 -14.24 4.92
CA VAL A 467 -16.98 -12.94 5.26
C VAL A 467 -16.00 -11.82 4.87
N GLY A 468 -16.22 -11.24 3.70
CA GLY A 468 -15.36 -10.18 3.12
C GLY A 468 -14.15 -10.69 2.33
N PHE A 469 -13.70 -11.93 2.55
CA PHE A 469 -12.58 -12.50 1.81
C PHE A 469 -13.04 -13.36 0.62
N ASP A 470 -12.22 -13.36 -0.42
CA ASP A 470 -12.28 -14.35 -1.48
C ASP A 470 -11.53 -15.63 -1.06
N LYS A 471 -12.01 -16.79 -1.52
CA LYS A 471 -11.47 -18.12 -1.22
C LYS A 471 -11.12 -18.86 -2.51
N PRO A 472 -10.22 -19.86 -2.48
CA PRO A 472 -9.94 -20.67 -3.66
C PRO A 472 -11.20 -21.32 -4.23
N LYS A 473 -11.24 -21.50 -5.54
CA LYS A 473 -12.31 -22.30 -6.16
C LYS A 473 -12.05 -23.79 -5.94
N PRO A 474 -13.05 -24.54 -5.47
CA PRO A 474 -12.98 -26.00 -5.46
C PRO A 474 -12.64 -26.51 -6.88
N LYS A 475 -11.78 -27.52 -6.99
CA LYS A 475 -11.34 -28.12 -8.28
C LYS A 475 -10.53 -27.18 -9.19
N GLY A 476 -10.01 -26.09 -8.65
CA GLY A 476 -9.12 -25.17 -9.38
C GLY A 476 -9.85 -24.17 -10.30
N GLY A 477 -9.07 -23.35 -10.95
CA GLY A 477 -9.54 -22.20 -11.72
C GLY A 477 -9.87 -20.99 -10.83
N GLY A 478 -10.09 -19.84 -11.43
CA GLY A 478 -10.32 -18.59 -10.70
C GLY A 478 -9.03 -17.79 -10.50
N MET A 479 -8.87 -17.16 -9.33
CA MET A 479 -7.78 -16.20 -9.09
C MET A 479 -6.50 -16.85 -8.57
N THR A 480 -6.58 -18.08 -8.06
CA THR A 480 -5.45 -18.83 -7.50
C THR A 480 -5.12 -20.05 -8.35
N PHE A 481 -3.91 -20.58 -8.20
CA PHE A 481 -3.58 -21.87 -8.80
C PHE A 481 -4.27 -23.01 -8.07
N ASN A 482 -4.36 -24.17 -8.74
CA ASN A 482 -4.90 -25.40 -8.15
C ASN A 482 -3.83 -26.03 -7.25
N GLY A 483 -4.11 -26.17 -5.96
CA GLY A 483 -3.16 -26.71 -4.95
C GLY A 483 -2.88 -25.76 -3.79
N ILE A 484 -3.45 -24.56 -3.80
CA ILE A 484 -3.44 -23.69 -2.63
C ILE A 484 -4.42 -24.21 -1.55
N SER A 485 -4.16 -23.97 -0.29
CA SER A 485 -5.00 -24.45 0.80
C SER A 485 -6.43 -23.85 0.77
N GLU A 486 -7.44 -24.60 1.19
CA GLU A 486 -8.81 -24.08 1.34
C GLU A 486 -8.92 -23.01 2.44
N GLU A 487 -7.98 -22.99 3.39
CA GLU A 487 -7.93 -21.99 4.45
C GLU A 487 -7.40 -20.64 3.95
N SER A 488 -6.74 -20.64 2.80
CA SER A 488 -6.17 -19.43 2.24
C SER A 488 -7.24 -18.41 1.88
N PHE A 489 -6.89 -17.13 1.89
CA PHE A 489 -7.79 -16.01 1.70
C PHE A 489 -7.08 -14.83 1.01
N GLY A 490 -7.86 -14.01 0.36
CA GLY A 490 -7.34 -12.80 -0.28
C GLY A 490 -8.39 -12.08 -1.10
N HIS A 491 -7.93 -11.26 -2.02
CA HIS A 491 -8.80 -10.56 -2.97
C HIS A 491 -8.01 -10.10 -4.21
N SER A 492 -8.71 -9.75 -5.28
CA SER A 492 -8.12 -9.09 -6.45
C SER A 492 -8.69 -7.71 -6.67
N GLY A 493 -7.93 -6.83 -7.33
CA GLY A 493 -8.35 -5.51 -7.75
C GLY A 493 -8.47 -5.39 -9.27
N PHE A 494 -9.43 -4.58 -9.71
CA PHE A 494 -9.73 -4.39 -11.13
C PHE A 494 -8.53 -3.85 -11.93
N THR A 495 -7.73 -2.98 -11.32
CA THR A 495 -6.53 -2.40 -11.88
C THR A 495 -5.39 -3.39 -12.16
N GLY A 496 -5.56 -4.64 -11.74
CA GLY A 496 -4.58 -5.72 -11.92
C GLY A 496 -3.82 -6.07 -10.64
N THR A 497 -4.31 -5.60 -9.51
CA THR A 497 -3.75 -5.86 -8.19
C THR A 497 -4.30 -7.16 -7.58
N PHE A 498 -3.53 -7.77 -6.68
CA PHE A 498 -3.87 -9.03 -6.06
C PHE A 498 -3.07 -9.21 -4.76
N THR A 499 -3.70 -9.74 -3.73
CA THR A 499 -3.01 -10.21 -2.54
C THR A 499 -3.68 -11.46 -1.99
N TRP A 500 -2.85 -12.37 -1.48
CA TRP A 500 -3.32 -13.64 -0.96
C TRP A 500 -2.44 -14.12 0.19
N ALA A 501 -3.05 -14.66 1.23
CA ALA A 501 -2.36 -15.28 2.35
C ALA A 501 -2.85 -16.71 2.56
N ASP A 502 -1.93 -17.59 2.89
CA ASP A 502 -2.20 -19.01 3.13
C ASP A 502 -1.73 -19.42 4.53
N PRO A 503 -2.64 -19.66 5.47
CA PRO A 503 -2.28 -20.05 6.84
C PRO A 503 -1.54 -21.38 6.95
N VAL A 504 -1.71 -22.30 5.98
CA VAL A 504 -1.08 -23.64 6.03
C VAL A 504 0.41 -23.55 5.69
N THR A 505 0.75 -22.76 4.66
CA THR A 505 2.15 -22.58 4.24
C THR A 505 2.80 -21.32 4.82
N GLU A 506 2.02 -20.51 5.53
CA GLU A 506 2.39 -19.19 6.05
C GLU A 506 2.94 -18.24 4.97
N ILE A 507 2.47 -18.42 3.73
CA ILE A 507 2.87 -17.60 2.59
C ILE A 507 1.91 -16.41 2.43
N ILE A 508 2.50 -15.24 2.19
CA ILE A 508 1.82 -14.05 1.67
C ILE A 508 2.38 -13.77 0.28
N PHE A 509 1.47 -13.54 -0.67
CA PHE A 509 1.80 -13.13 -2.03
C PHE A 509 1.07 -11.84 -2.36
N VAL A 510 1.81 -10.80 -2.77
CA VAL A 510 1.29 -9.53 -3.25
C VAL A 510 1.76 -9.30 -4.68
N PHE A 511 0.84 -8.98 -5.55
CA PHE A 511 1.10 -8.62 -6.94
C PHE A 511 0.36 -7.32 -7.27
N LEU A 512 1.09 -6.28 -7.64
CA LEU A 512 0.53 -5.00 -8.07
C LEU A 512 0.91 -4.74 -9.51
N SER A 513 -0.05 -4.30 -10.31
CA SER A 513 0.18 -3.83 -11.67
C SER A 513 -0.82 -2.75 -12.05
N ASN A 514 -0.51 -2.00 -13.08
CA ASN A 514 -1.44 -1.06 -13.71
C ASN A 514 -1.90 -1.57 -15.08
N ARG A 515 -2.43 -2.80 -15.13
CA ARG A 515 -2.89 -3.42 -16.39
C ARG A 515 -3.91 -2.58 -17.15
N THR A 516 -4.66 -1.75 -16.43
CA THR A 516 -5.67 -0.86 -17.00
C THR A 516 -5.08 0.36 -17.73
N PHE A 517 -3.77 0.57 -17.66
CA PHE A 517 -3.12 1.63 -18.41
C PHE A 517 -2.65 1.11 -19.79
N PRO A 518 -2.93 1.82 -20.90
CA PRO A 518 -3.69 3.07 -20.98
C PRO A 518 -5.22 2.88 -20.99
N SER A 519 -5.72 1.66 -21.18
CA SER A 519 -7.16 1.31 -21.25
C SER A 519 -7.49 0.10 -20.40
N MET A 520 -8.62 0.15 -19.71
CA MET A 520 -9.16 -0.98 -18.94
C MET A 520 -9.55 -2.18 -19.81
N ASP A 521 -9.64 -2.02 -21.12
CA ASP A 521 -9.93 -3.10 -22.08
C ASP A 521 -8.80 -4.13 -22.19
N ASN A 522 -7.60 -3.80 -21.70
CA ASN A 522 -6.48 -4.75 -21.66
C ASN A 522 -6.79 -5.91 -20.69
N ARG A 523 -7.07 -7.10 -21.26
CA ARG A 523 -7.38 -8.32 -20.52
C ARG A 523 -6.25 -9.34 -20.46
N LYS A 524 -5.10 -9.06 -21.06
CA LYS A 524 -3.95 -9.99 -21.16
C LYS A 524 -3.50 -10.57 -19.82
N LEU A 525 -3.56 -9.77 -18.74
CA LEU A 525 -3.22 -10.25 -17.38
C LEU A 525 -4.07 -11.46 -16.96
N ILE A 526 -5.36 -11.44 -17.31
CA ILE A 526 -6.32 -12.50 -16.97
C ILE A 526 -6.21 -13.64 -17.98
N GLU A 527 -6.19 -13.34 -19.28
CA GLU A 527 -6.13 -14.32 -20.37
C GLU A 527 -4.86 -15.19 -20.32
N GLN A 528 -3.73 -14.59 -19.97
CA GLN A 528 -2.46 -15.30 -19.83
C GLN A 528 -2.23 -15.89 -18.42
N ASN A 529 -3.17 -15.71 -17.49
CA ASN A 529 -3.10 -16.21 -16.12
C ASN A 529 -1.80 -15.83 -15.36
N ILE A 530 -1.23 -14.66 -15.63
CA ILE A 530 0.09 -14.26 -15.13
C ILE A 530 0.19 -14.38 -13.61
N ARG A 531 -0.79 -13.84 -12.87
CA ARG A 531 -0.80 -13.89 -11.40
C ARG A 531 -0.83 -15.31 -10.87
N THR A 532 -1.71 -16.14 -11.43
CA THR A 532 -1.88 -17.55 -11.05
C THR A 532 -0.63 -18.36 -11.33
N ARG A 533 0.04 -18.10 -12.47
CA ARG A 533 1.30 -18.76 -12.83
C ARG A 533 2.43 -18.35 -11.88
N MET A 534 2.56 -17.05 -11.54
CA MET A 534 3.55 -16.58 -10.56
C MET A 534 3.30 -17.16 -9.18
N GLN A 535 2.04 -17.21 -8.74
CA GLN A 535 1.67 -17.83 -7.47
C GLN A 535 2.05 -19.32 -7.46
N LYS A 536 1.79 -20.06 -8.54
CA LYS A 536 2.20 -21.47 -8.67
C LYS A 536 3.72 -21.63 -8.56
N LEU A 537 4.52 -20.85 -9.30
CA LEU A 537 5.97 -20.86 -9.23
C LEU A 537 6.50 -20.57 -7.81
N LEU A 538 5.83 -19.67 -7.11
CA LEU A 538 6.14 -19.36 -5.71
C LEU A 538 5.98 -20.60 -4.82
N TYR A 539 4.85 -21.32 -4.93
CA TYR A 539 4.60 -22.53 -4.15
C TYR A 539 5.53 -23.70 -4.57
N GLU A 540 5.84 -23.81 -5.85
CA GLU A 540 6.84 -24.78 -6.36
C GLU A 540 8.27 -24.49 -5.89
N SER A 541 8.52 -23.29 -5.37
CA SER A 541 9.81 -22.93 -4.80
C SER A 541 9.98 -23.38 -3.34
N ILE A 542 8.94 -23.88 -2.68
CA ILE A 542 9.01 -24.40 -1.31
C ILE A 542 9.85 -25.67 -1.28
N ILE A 543 10.85 -25.71 -0.39
CA ILE A 543 11.75 -26.86 -0.22
C ILE A 543 11.23 -27.74 0.94
N TYR A 544 10.80 -27.14 2.05
CA TYR A 544 10.30 -27.81 3.25
C TYR A 544 9.30 -26.92 4.01
#